data_3f9b14287165bdf6535956e1d809372d
#
_entry.id   3f9b14287165bdf6535956e1d809372d
#
_cell.length_a   1.000
_cell.length_b   1.000
_cell.length_c   1.000
_cell.angle_alpha   90.00
_cell.angle_beta   90.00
_cell.angle_gamma   90.00
#
_symmetry.space_group_name_H-M   'P 1'
#
loop_
_entity.id
_entity.type
_entity.pdbx_description
1 polymer ?
#
loop_
_entity_poly.entity_id
_entity_poly.type
_entity_poly.pdbx_seq_one_letter_code
_entity_poly.pdbx_strand_id
1 'polypeptide(L)'
;MAGFFAAAPALADGDPQAGRRLAEEHCSRCHVIGDYNRYGGLNSTPSFDGLLRMTDWRERFETFFVRRPHQVFVRMPGIESPSLAPSHVTPFDFDEKKLEDLLSYVEEMKKG
;
A
#
# COMPACT_ATOMS: atom_id res chain seq x y z
N MET A 1 -32.16 15.82 16.60
CA MET A 1 -31.78 15.56 16.11
C MET A 1 -31.08 15.18 15.48
N ALA A 2 -30.95 15.13 15.34
CA ALA A 2 -30.46 14.72 14.70
C ALA A 2 -29.57 14.38 14.25
N GLY A 3 -29.28 14.16 14.05
CA GLY A 3 -28.48 13.71 13.64
C GLY A 3 -27.85 13.52 12.68
N PHE A 4 -27.68 13.69 12.36
CA PHE A 4 -27.02 13.40 11.49
C PHE A 4 -25.97 13.17 11.33
N PHE A 5 -25.71 12.73 11.34
CA PHE A 5 -24.69 12.56 10.94
C PHE A 5 -24.31 12.43 9.89
N ALA A 6 -23.92 13.10 9.58
CA ALA A 6 -23.35 13.01 8.31
C ALA A 6 -22.52 11.79 8.27
N ALA A 7 -22.83 10.92 7.44
CA ALA A 7 -22.01 9.77 7.22
C ALA A 7 -20.62 10.26 6.88
N ALA A 8 -19.68 9.98 7.73
CA ALA A 8 -18.29 10.19 7.39
C ALA A 8 -18.01 9.42 6.12
N PRO A 9 -17.25 9.97 5.23
CA PRO A 9 -16.84 9.22 4.07
C PRO A 9 -16.14 7.95 4.52
N ALA A 10 -16.50 6.89 3.93
CA ALA A 10 -15.93 5.60 4.27
C ALA A 10 -14.42 5.55 4.10
N LEU A 11 -13.85 6.58 3.54
CA LEU A 11 -12.45 6.62 3.25
C LEU A 11 -11.56 6.70 4.46
N ALA A 12 -12.12 7.12 5.58
CA ALA A 12 -11.28 7.47 6.71
C ALA A 12 -11.12 6.35 7.70
N ASP A 13 -11.45 5.12 7.32
CA ASP A 13 -11.49 4.05 8.30
C ASP A 13 -10.11 3.50 8.63
N GLY A 14 -9.12 3.78 7.84
CA GLY A 14 -7.78 3.29 8.08
C GLY A 14 -7.00 4.19 9.00
N ASP A 15 -5.93 3.63 9.55
CA ASP A 15 -4.99 4.35 10.40
C ASP A 15 -3.77 4.71 9.56
N PRO A 16 -3.57 5.99 9.24
CA PRO A 16 -2.43 6.37 8.40
C PRO A 16 -1.09 6.10 9.03
N GLN A 17 -1.00 6.13 10.35
CA GLN A 17 0.27 5.81 11.01
C GLN A 17 0.60 4.33 10.88
N ALA A 18 -0.40 3.47 11.01
CA ALA A 18 -0.20 2.04 10.79
C ALA A 18 0.15 1.78 9.33
N GLY A 19 -0.49 2.48 8.41
CA GLY A 19 -0.17 2.37 6.99
C GLY A 19 1.24 2.81 6.69
N ARG A 20 1.70 3.86 7.31
CA ARG A 20 3.08 4.32 7.16
C ARG A 20 4.07 3.27 7.61
N ARG A 21 3.85 2.70 8.79
CA ARG A 21 4.74 1.66 9.30
C ARG A 21 4.76 0.45 8.38
N LEU A 22 3.61 0.08 7.88
CA LEU A 22 3.50 -1.04 6.96
C LEU A 22 4.29 -0.78 5.69
N ALA A 23 4.16 0.41 5.13
CA ALA A 23 4.88 0.78 3.92
C ALA A 23 6.38 0.78 4.17
N GLU A 24 6.81 1.38 5.26
CA GLU A 24 8.23 1.47 5.59
C GLU A 24 8.82 0.09 5.83
N GLU A 25 8.05 -0.80 6.43
CA GLU A 25 8.54 -2.13 6.75
C GLU A 25 8.54 -3.06 5.54
N HIS A 26 7.51 -3.00 4.72
CA HIS A 26 7.32 -4.02 3.68
C HIS A 26 7.52 -3.51 2.26
N CYS A 27 7.37 -2.24 2.02
CA CYS A 27 7.43 -1.71 0.65
C CYS A 27 8.74 -1.04 0.32
N SER A 28 9.49 -0.62 1.33
CA SER A 28 10.69 0.20 1.13
C SER A 28 11.85 -0.56 0.48
N ARG A 29 11.78 -1.87 0.48
CA ARG A 29 12.82 -2.67 -0.17
C ARG A 29 12.89 -2.37 -1.65
N CYS A 30 11.74 -2.13 -2.27
CA CYS A 30 11.68 -1.90 -3.71
C CYS A 30 11.25 -0.49 -4.06
N HIS A 31 10.43 0.13 -3.24
CA HIS A 31 9.87 1.46 -3.51
C HIS A 31 10.51 2.51 -2.63
N VAL A 32 10.78 3.67 -3.21
CA VAL A 32 11.15 4.84 -2.41
C VAL A 32 9.87 5.39 -1.80
N ILE A 33 9.90 5.62 -0.50
CA ILE A 33 8.75 6.10 0.25
C ILE A 33 9.13 7.43 0.89
N GLY A 34 8.84 8.52 0.19
CA GLY A 34 9.15 9.85 0.66
C GLY A 34 10.61 9.97 1.09
N ASP A 35 10.82 10.56 2.25
CA ASP A 35 12.16 10.76 2.77
C ASP A 35 12.69 9.57 3.55
N TYR A 36 11.85 8.57 3.78
CA TYR A 36 12.25 7.43 4.61
C TYR A 36 13.46 6.70 4.01
N ASN A 37 13.43 6.47 2.71
CA ASN A 37 14.52 5.78 2.02
C ASN A 37 14.82 6.44 0.68
N ARG A 38 15.07 7.73 0.72
CA ARG A 38 15.22 8.56 -0.49
C ARG A 38 16.21 7.99 -1.50
N TYR A 39 17.27 7.37 -1.02
CA TYR A 39 18.29 6.83 -1.90
C TYR A 39 18.22 5.31 -2.01
N GLY A 40 17.13 4.72 -1.51
CA GLY A 40 16.93 3.28 -1.58
C GLY A 40 16.06 2.87 -2.75
N GLY A 41 15.39 1.73 -2.55
CA GLY A 41 14.52 1.20 -3.57
C GLY A 41 15.26 0.58 -4.73
N LEU A 42 14.52 0.23 -5.75
CA LEU A 42 15.05 -0.35 -6.98
C LEU A 42 14.80 0.62 -8.12
N ASN A 43 15.78 0.75 -9.01
CA ASN A 43 15.69 1.71 -10.10
C ASN A 43 14.50 1.49 -11.01
N SER A 44 14.09 0.24 -11.19
CA SER A 44 13.00 -0.10 -12.10
C SER A 44 11.64 -0.05 -11.42
N THR A 45 11.60 0.27 -10.13
CA THR A 45 10.35 0.27 -9.36
C THR A 45 9.95 1.71 -9.10
N PRO A 46 8.70 2.08 -9.40
CA PRO A 46 8.29 3.46 -9.18
C PRO A 46 8.26 3.80 -7.70
N SER A 47 8.63 5.04 -7.38
CA SER A 47 8.48 5.54 -6.02
C SER A 47 7.00 5.73 -5.70
N PHE A 48 6.69 5.79 -4.42
CA PHE A 48 5.31 6.11 -4.02
C PHE A 48 4.90 7.46 -4.59
N ASP A 49 5.79 8.45 -4.53
CA ASP A 49 5.45 9.75 -5.10
C ASP A 49 5.16 9.66 -6.59
N GLY A 50 5.92 8.84 -7.31
CA GLY A 50 5.67 8.63 -8.73
C GLY A 50 4.33 7.98 -8.99
N LEU A 51 4.00 6.98 -8.20
CA LEU A 51 2.70 6.31 -8.32
C LEU A 51 1.56 7.27 -8.04
N LEU A 52 1.72 8.12 -7.04
CA LEU A 52 0.66 9.05 -6.64
C LEU A 52 0.39 10.14 -7.68
N ARG A 53 1.31 10.33 -8.62
CA ARG A 53 1.08 11.28 -9.71
C ARG A 53 0.33 10.66 -10.89
N MET A 54 0.12 9.34 -10.87
CA MET A 54 -0.61 8.68 -11.93
C MET A 54 -2.11 8.89 -11.75
N THR A 55 -2.85 8.93 -12.86
CA THR A 55 -4.30 9.15 -12.80
C THR A 55 -5.02 7.98 -12.12
N ASP A 56 -4.47 6.78 -12.24
CA ASP A 56 -5.06 5.59 -11.64
C ASP A 56 -4.35 5.15 -10.36
N TRP A 57 -3.76 6.10 -9.66
CA TRP A 57 -2.97 5.78 -8.48
C TRP A 57 -3.76 4.99 -7.44
N ARG A 58 -5.02 5.38 -7.24
CA ARG A 58 -5.81 4.73 -6.20
C ARG A 58 -6.07 3.27 -6.52
N GLU A 59 -6.43 2.99 -7.75
CA GLU A 59 -6.66 1.61 -8.17
C GLU A 59 -5.40 0.78 -8.03
N ARG A 60 -4.25 1.36 -8.34
CA ARG A 60 -3.00 0.65 -8.23
C ARG A 60 -2.71 0.25 -6.79
N PHE A 61 -2.95 1.15 -5.85
CA PHE A 61 -2.77 0.82 -4.44
C PHE A 61 -3.84 -0.14 -3.93
N GLU A 62 -5.07 -0.01 -4.42
CA GLU A 62 -6.15 -0.89 -3.99
C GLU A 62 -5.96 -2.34 -4.43
N THR A 63 -5.19 -2.56 -5.48
CA THR A 63 -5.07 -3.88 -6.09
C THR A 63 -3.62 -4.33 -6.23
N PHE A 64 -2.70 -3.71 -5.51
CA PHE A 64 -1.29 -4.01 -5.70
C PHE A 64 -0.98 -5.48 -5.44
N PHE A 65 -1.69 -6.09 -4.49
CA PHE A 65 -1.38 -7.45 -4.07
C PHE A 65 -1.68 -8.50 -5.14
N VAL A 66 -2.43 -8.14 -6.18
CA VAL A 66 -2.63 -9.03 -7.33
C VAL A 66 -1.83 -8.60 -8.55
N ARG A 67 -1.01 -7.57 -8.42
CA ARG A 67 -0.14 -7.11 -9.52
C ARG A 67 1.26 -7.66 -9.31
N ARG A 68 1.89 -8.06 -10.40
CA ARG A 68 3.25 -8.57 -10.32
C ARG A 68 4.20 -7.50 -9.81
N PRO A 69 5.19 -7.86 -9.03
CA PRO A 69 5.52 -9.19 -8.50
C PRO A 69 4.90 -9.47 -7.15
N HIS A 70 3.99 -8.63 -6.69
CA HIS A 70 3.46 -8.67 -5.32
C HIS A 70 2.80 -10.00 -4.99
N GLN A 71 2.21 -10.65 -5.99
CA GLN A 71 1.50 -11.90 -5.78
C GLN A 71 2.38 -12.98 -5.13
N VAL A 72 3.69 -12.87 -5.31
CA VAL A 72 4.60 -13.91 -4.83
C VAL A 72 4.86 -13.79 -3.34
N PHE A 73 4.77 -12.58 -2.79
CA PHE A 73 5.16 -12.37 -1.39
C PHE A 73 4.10 -11.68 -0.54
N VAL A 74 3.01 -11.19 -1.12
CA VAL A 74 1.93 -10.61 -0.33
C VAL A 74 0.84 -11.67 -0.17
N ARG A 75 0.54 -12.04 1.07
CA ARG A 75 -0.44 -13.08 1.36
C ARG A 75 -1.74 -12.44 1.79
N MET A 76 -2.69 -12.44 0.89
CA MET A 76 -4.01 -11.86 1.11
C MET A 76 -5.03 -12.99 1.21
N PRO A 77 -5.89 -13.02 2.24
CA PRO A 77 -6.90 -14.07 2.34
C PRO A 77 -7.74 -14.13 1.08
N GLY A 78 -7.95 -15.34 0.59
CA GLY A 78 -8.75 -15.56 -0.59
C GLY A 78 -8.01 -15.40 -1.91
N ILE A 79 -6.75 -14.98 -1.86
CA ILE A 79 -5.95 -14.81 -3.07
C ILE A 79 -4.82 -15.83 -3.03
N GLU A 80 -4.78 -16.72 -4.02
CA GLU A 80 -3.73 -17.70 -4.08
C GLU A 80 -2.48 -17.12 -4.69
N SER A 81 -1.33 -17.51 -4.15
CA SER A 81 -0.07 -17.15 -4.76
C SER A 81 0.12 -18.02 -5.99
N PRO A 82 0.46 -17.41 -7.14
CA PRO A 82 0.60 -18.17 -8.38
C PRO A 82 1.88 -18.98 -8.46
N SER A 83 2.78 -18.80 -7.52
CA SER A 83 4.10 -19.39 -7.65
C SER A 83 4.66 -19.70 -6.29
N LEU A 84 5.38 -20.83 -6.23
CA LEU A 84 6.17 -21.19 -5.07
C LEU A 84 7.62 -20.79 -5.25
N ALA A 85 7.91 -20.04 -6.29
CA ALA A 85 9.28 -19.64 -6.58
C ALA A 85 9.86 -18.87 -5.40
N PRO A 86 11.11 -19.10 -5.08
CA PRO A 86 11.74 -18.34 -4.02
C PRO A 86 11.75 -16.86 -4.37
N SER A 87 11.57 -16.06 -3.36
CA SER A 87 11.59 -14.63 -3.52
C SER A 87 12.72 -14.08 -2.66
N HIS A 88 13.33 -13.02 -3.15
CA HIS A 88 14.29 -12.29 -2.33
C HIS A 88 13.58 -11.44 -1.28
N VAL A 89 12.28 -11.41 -1.34
CA VAL A 89 11.46 -10.64 -0.40
C VAL A 89 10.73 -11.63 0.50
N THR A 90 10.86 -11.43 1.80
CA THR A 90 10.16 -12.25 2.76
C THR A 90 8.65 -12.07 2.60
N PRO A 91 7.90 -13.14 2.42
CA PRO A 91 6.46 -13.02 2.35
C PRO A 91 5.88 -12.45 3.63
N PHE A 92 4.82 -11.68 3.51
CA PHE A 92 4.17 -11.12 4.68
C PHE A 92 2.65 -11.20 4.51
N ASP A 93 1.99 -11.29 5.66
CA ASP A 93 0.54 -11.36 5.69
C ASP A 93 -0.06 -9.98 5.49
N PHE A 94 -1.13 -9.93 4.72
CA PHE A 94 -1.84 -8.71 4.43
C PHE A 94 -3.31 -9.01 4.58
N ASP A 95 -4.14 -7.98 4.77
CA ASP A 95 -5.58 -8.17 4.89
C ASP A 95 -6.26 -6.85 4.57
N GLU A 96 -7.58 -6.88 4.62
CA GLU A 96 -8.36 -5.70 4.27
C GLU A 96 -8.11 -4.53 5.21
N LYS A 97 -7.92 -4.81 6.49
CA LYS A 97 -7.64 -3.75 7.45
C LYS A 97 -6.31 -3.08 7.14
N LYS A 98 -5.30 -3.86 6.83
CA LYS A 98 -4.00 -3.31 6.46
C LYS A 98 -4.08 -2.53 5.17
N LEU A 99 -4.91 -2.98 4.24
CA LEU A 99 -5.11 -2.23 3.00
C LEU A 99 -5.73 -0.86 3.29
N GLU A 100 -6.72 -0.81 4.17
CA GLU A 100 -7.32 0.46 4.56
C GLU A 100 -6.29 1.39 5.20
N ASP A 101 -5.45 0.83 6.05
CA ASP A 101 -4.38 1.62 6.68
C ASP A 101 -3.41 2.17 5.63
N LEU A 102 -3.01 1.33 4.69
CA LEU A 102 -2.12 1.77 3.62
C LEU A 102 -2.76 2.86 2.78
N LEU A 103 -4.02 2.67 2.40
CA LEU A 103 -4.72 3.68 1.60
C LEU A 103 -4.82 5.01 2.34
N SER A 104 -5.09 4.97 3.65
CA SER A 104 -5.15 6.19 4.44
C SER A 104 -3.81 6.92 4.44
N TYR A 105 -2.73 6.18 4.54
CA TYR A 105 -1.41 6.78 4.53
C TYR A 105 -1.09 7.41 3.17
N VAL A 106 -1.33 6.68 2.08
CA VAL A 106 -0.98 7.24 0.76
C VAL A 106 -1.90 8.41 0.39
N GLU A 107 -3.13 8.43 0.90
CA GLU A 107 -3.98 9.60 0.73
C GLU A 107 -3.39 10.82 1.40
N GLU A 108 -2.83 10.65 2.61
CA GLU A 108 -2.14 11.76 3.27
C GLU A 108 -0.93 12.21 2.49
N MET A 109 -0.16 11.27 1.95
CA MET A 109 0.98 11.62 1.11
C MET A 109 0.53 12.44 -0.10
N LYS A 110 -0.58 12.05 -0.71
CA LYS A 110 -1.10 12.73 -1.89
C LYS A 110 -1.48 14.16 -1.59
N LYS A 111 -2.01 14.41 -0.41
CA LYS A 111 -2.41 15.75 0.00
C LYS A 111 -1.24 16.63 0.39
N GLY A 112 -0.19 16.02 0.91
CA GLY A 112 0.97 16.71 1.44
C GLY A 112 1.93 17.30 0.40
#